data_7797e14b6c4ad6ade4a579ab299e768a
#
_entry.id   7797e14b6c4ad6ade4a579ab299e768a
#
_cell.length_a   1.000
_cell.length_b   1.000
_cell.length_c   1.000
_cell.angle_alpha   90.00
_cell.angle_beta   90.00
_cell.angle_gamma   90.00
#
_symmetry.space_group_name_H-M   'P 1'
#
loop_
_entity.id
_entity.type
_entity.pdbx_description
1 polymer ?
#
loop_
_entity_poly.entity_id
_entity_poly.type
_entity_poly.pdbx_seq_one_letter_code
_entity_poly.pdbx_strand_id
1 'polypeptide(L)'
;MQYHQDGFRTGNPRVTKALDKSAESATHVDVLIVGCGPAGLTLAAQLSAFEDITTHIVDQKSGPLEVGQADGIACRSMEMFEAFGFARRVEEEAYWVNETSFWRPDEAGNIGRTERIQDVEDGLSEFPHTILSQARIHDFYLEVMKNSAHRLEPNYNRRLIKLEKAGDVEHSVVAEFDCLDELNKREIIHARYVVGCDGARSEVRRALGLKLEGDSARQLWGVMDVLADTNFPDIRLKCAIQSANNGSLLIIPREGGFMVRMYIELDELAEDERAADRNVTSDALIARAQDILAPYSLNVKQVAWWSAYEIGQRVCSSFDDVSEDEKGKTQPRVFIAGDACHTHSPKAGQGMNVSMADTFNLGWKLASVLRGHAPWPLLSTYDEERQAKAQELIEFDRDMARLFSARKTDGSVEAEFQRYFAKHARYTAGVETRYAPSLITSHGKHQDLATGFQIGMRFHSAPVIRLADAKREHLAHTIKADGRWRLFVFADSHDVGAEGDGLAAFSKHMLDDPNSLHNQLITKGQNVDEVIDIRAVLQQDYRTLDCINMPQLFVPNTGALGLVDYEKVFCTIEGSDDVFDQRSINRQAGCIVIVRPDQYVAEILPIDAYLQVNAFFEAFLSG
;
A
#
# COMPACT_ATOMS: atom_id res chain seq x y z
N MET A 1 -5.63 -17.03 10.59
CA MET A 1 -4.51 -16.56 11.42
C MET A 1 -4.34 -17.53 12.57
N GLN A 2 -3.19 -18.18 12.66
CA GLN A 2 -2.92 -19.22 13.64
C GLN A 2 -2.52 -18.59 14.98
N TYR A 3 -3.39 -18.75 15.98
CA TYR A 3 -3.07 -18.40 17.37
C TYR A 3 -2.80 -19.69 18.16
N HIS A 4 -2.06 -19.60 19.22
CA HIS A 4 -1.82 -20.72 20.15
C HIS A 4 -0.99 -21.90 19.58
N GLN A 5 -0.38 -21.75 18.41
CA GLN A 5 0.46 -22.82 17.83
C GLN A 5 1.64 -23.23 18.74
N ASP A 6 2.14 -22.29 19.56
CA ASP A 6 3.22 -22.50 20.54
C ASP A 6 2.71 -22.63 21.99
N GLY A 7 1.43 -22.90 22.16
CA GLY A 7 0.75 -23.00 23.45
C GLY A 7 -0.31 -21.92 23.67
N PHE A 8 -1.16 -22.14 24.65
CA PHE A 8 -2.28 -21.24 24.97
C PHE A 8 -1.78 -19.85 25.40
N ARG A 9 -2.34 -18.82 24.80
CA ARG A 9 -2.10 -17.41 25.16
C ARG A 9 -3.39 -16.80 25.67
N THR A 10 -3.32 -16.07 26.80
CA THR A 10 -4.44 -15.31 27.36
C THR A 10 -4.52 -13.92 26.74
N GLY A 11 -5.70 -13.31 26.77
CA GLY A 11 -5.92 -11.94 26.32
C GLY A 11 -6.08 -11.80 24.81
N ASN A 12 -5.68 -10.65 24.28
CA ASN A 12 -5.78 -10.36 22.83
C ASN A 12 -4.69 -11.12 22.06
N PRO A 13 -5.03 -12.08 21.19
CA PRO A 13 -4.05 -12.88 20.47
C PRO A 13 -3.22 -12.08 19.43
N ARG A 14 -3.67 -10.85 19.09
CA ARG A 14 -2.92 -9.94 18.20
C ARG A 14 -1.75 -9.24 18.90
N VAL A 15 -1.70 -9.30 20.24
CA VAL A 15 -0.58 -8.74 21.02
C VAL A 15 0.49 -9.82 21.15
N THR A 16 1.60 -9.65 20.44
CA THR A 16 2.74 -10.57 20.52
C THR A 16 3.38 -10.50 21.91
N LYS A 17 3.96 -11.59 22.40
CA LYS A 17 4.73 -11.57 23.64
C LYS A 17 5.90 -10.58 23.50
N ALA A 18 6.03 -9.67 24.46
CA ALA A 18 7.14 -8.73 24.44
C ALA A 18 8.46 -9.46 24.60
N LEU A 19 9.47 -9.02 23.85
CA LEU A 19 10.85 -9.44 24.07
C LEU A 19 11.34 -8.87 25.40
N ASP A 20 12.16 -9.63 26.10
CA ASP A 20 12.88 -9.10 27.24
C ASP A 20 13.86 -8.04 26.72
N LYS A 21 13.65 -6.78 27.13
CA LYS A 21 14.57 -5.70 26.76
C LYS A 21 15.94 -5.97 27.39
N SER A 22 16.78 -6.71 26.68
CA SER A 22 18.22 -6.64 26.93
C SER A 22 18.67 -5.21 26.68
N ALA A 23 19.62 -4.71 27.46
CA ALA A 23 20.15 -3.35 27.34
C ALA A 23 20.97 -3.17 26.04
N GLU A 24 20.42 -3.55 24.89
CA GLU A 24 20.99 -3.23 23.58
C GLU A 24 20.88 -1.72 23.39
N SER A 25 22.01 -1.12 23.15
CA SER A 25 22.14 0.33 23.05
C SER A 25 21.25 0.82 21.92
N ALA A 26 20.34 1.74 22.22
CA ALA A 26 19.47 2.42 21.25
C ALA A 26 20.24 3.15 20.11
N THR A 27 21.55 3.02 20.06
CA THR A 27 22.47 3.67 19.12
C THR A 27 22.83 2.83 17.90
N HIS A 28 22.54 1.52 17.89
CA HIS A 28 22.81 0.63 16.75
C HIS A 28 21.53 -0.11 16.38
N VAL A 29 21.11 0.01 15.12
CA VAL A 29 19.86 -0.58 14.62
C VAL A 29 20.02 -1.15 13.21
N ASP A 30 19.21 -2.14 12.87
CA ASP A 30 19.17 -2.65 11.50
C ASP A 30 18.57 -1.65 10.55
N VAL A 31 17.42 -1.05 10.91
CA VAL A 31 16.72 -0.07 10.08
C VAL A 31 16.37 1.17 10.88
N LEU A 32 16.84 2.32 10.40
CA LEU A 32 16.43 3.64 10.87
C LEU A 32 15.46 4.26 9.88
N ILE A 33 14.26 4.61 10.36
CA ILE A 33 13.23 5.29 9.58
C ILE A 33 13.16 6.76 10.03
N VAL A 34 13.32 7.68 9.10
CA VAL A 34 13.24 9.12 9.36
C VAL A 34 11.94 9.67 8.81
N GLY A 35 10.99 10.00 9.70
CA GLY A 35 9.66 10.51 9.39
C GLY A 35 8.54 9.53 9.73
N CYS A 36 7.54 10.00 10.50
CA CYS A 36 6.34 9.26 10.92
C CYS A 36 5.11 9.62 10.08
N GLY A 37 5.30 9.87 8.78
CA GLY A 37 4.22 9.97 7.81
C GLY A 37 3.68 8.59 7.40
N PRO A 38 2.71 8.53 6.45
CA PRO A 38 2.12 7.27 6.00
C PRO A 38 3.17 6.24 5.52
N ALA A 39 4.18 6.69 4.75
CA ALA A 39 5.27 5.82 4.30
C ALA A 39 6.07 5.23 5.48
N GLY A 40 6.51 6.08 6.42
CA GLY A 40 7.33 5.63 7.56
C GLY A 40 6.58 4.69 8.49
N LEU A 41 5.31 4.97 8.78
CA LEU A 41 4.49 4.12 9.65
C LEU A 41 4.13 2.78 8.99
N THR A 42 3.88 2.75 7.68
CA THR A 42 3.68 1.49 6.94
C THR A 42 4.92 0.61 7.02
N LEU A 43 6.11 1.20 6.79
CA LEU A 43 7.38 0.48 6.89
C LEU A 43 7.64 -0.03 8.30
N ALA A 44 7.47 0.83 9.30
CA ALA A 44 7.68 0.47 10.70
C ALA A 44 6.73 -0.65 11.16
N ALA A 45 5.46 -0.57 10.77
CA ALA A 45 4.47 -1.61 11.07
C ALA A 45 4.82 -2.94 10.39
N GLN A 46 5.32 -2.91 9.15
CA GLN A 46 5.74 -4.13 8.45
C GLN A 46 6.98 -4.75 9.10
N LEU A 47 8.01 -3.93 9.39
CA LEU A 47 9.25 -4.42 10.03
C LEU A 47 9.01 -4.88 11.46
N SER A 48 8.04 -4.33 12.17
CA SER A 48 7.68 -4.74 13.54
C SER A 48 7.17 -6.18 13.65
N ALA A 49 6.83 -6.82 12.52
CA ALA A 49 6.45 -8.24 12.49
C ALA A 49 7.65 -9.19 12.73
N PHE A 50 8.89 -8.71 12.61
CA PHE A 50 10.11 -9.50 12.69
C PHE A 50 10.81 -9.24 14.03
N GLU A 51 10.89 -10.29 14.86
CA GLU A 51 11.50 -10.23 16.20
C GLU A 51 13.03 -10.11 16.16
N ASP A 52 13.63 -10.50 15.05
CA ASP A 52 15.07 -10.52 14.78
C ASP A 52 15.57 -9.27 14.05
N ILE A 53 14.71 -8.27 13.81
CA ILE A 53 15.07 -6.99 13.16
C ILE A 53 14.87 -5.82 14.13
N THR A 54 15.95 -5.13 14.43
CA THR A 54 15.89 -3.91 15.25
C THR A 54 15.53 -2.70 14.39
N THR A 55 14.36 -2.15 14.63
CA THR A 55 13.85 -0.97 13.90
C THR A 55 13.73 0.24 14.82
N HIS A 56 14.19 1.39 14.36
CA HIS A 56 14.03 2.66 15.04
C HIS A 56 13.34 3.66 14.10
N ILE A 57 12.32 4.36 14.59
CA ILE A 57 11.59 5.36 13.82
C ILE A 57 11.56 6.69 14.56
N VAL A 58 11.90 7.77 13.86
CA VAL A 58 12.03 9.13 14.44
C VAL A 58 11.22 10.15 13.64
N ASP A 59 10.77 11.21 14.30
CA ASP A 59 10.16 12.38 13.64
C ASP A 59 10.55 13.68 14.37
N GLN A 60 10.69 14.76 13.59
CA GLN A 60 10.94 16.09 14.15
C GLN A 60 9.72 16.72 14.84
N LYS A 61 8.51 16.23 14.58
CA LYS A 61 7.29 16.66 15.25
C LYS A 61 7.32 16.27 16.73
N SER A 62 6.51 16.97 17.53
CA SER A 62 6.44 16.75 18.99
C SER A 62 5.57 15.57 19.40
N GLY A 63 4.83 14.97 18.48
CA GLY A 63 3.91 13.86 18.77
C GLY A 63 3.21 13.34 17.53
N PRO A 64 2.26 12.41 17.71
CA PRO A 64 1.44 11.86 16.65
C PRO A 64 0.70 12.93 15.86
N LEU A 65 0.33 12.61 14.63
CA LEU A 65 -0.48 13.49 13.79
C LEU A 65 -1.91 13.57 14.35
N GLU A 66 -2.38 14.79 14.66
CA GLU A 66 -3.75 15.01 15.14
C GLU A 66 -4.71 15.35 14.00
N VAL A 67 -4.24 16.10 13.01
CA VAL A 67 -5.02 16.51 11.84
C VAL A 67 -4.20 16.25 10.57
N GLY A 68 -4.72 15.39 9.69
CA GLY A 68 -4.06 15.00 8.44
C GLY A 68 -4.51 15.82 7.23
N GLN A 69 -3.61 15.92 6.24
CA GLN A 69 -3.91 16.57 4.97
C GLN A 69 -4.60 15.59 4.00
N ALA A 70 -4.17 14.33 3.97
CA ALA A 70 -4.77 13.28 3.14
C ALA A 70 -5.96 12.61 3.84
N ASP A 71 -6.84 12.03 3.04
CA ASP A 71 -8.03 11.31 3.51
C ASP A 71 -8.55 10.25 2.56
N GLY A 72 -8.24 10.34 1.26
CA GLY A 72 -8.65 9.35 0.25
C GLY A 72 -7.86 8.05 0.35
N ILE A 73 -8.56 6.93 0.46
CA ILE A 73 -7.98 5.58 0.58
C ILE A 73 -8.48 4.74 -0.58
N ALA A 74 -7.59 4.45 -1.52
CA ALA A 74 -7.86 3.62 -2.69
C ALA A 74 -8.15 2.16 -2.29
N CYS A 75 -8.92 1.43 -3.11
CA CYS A 75 -9.21 0.01 -2.90
C CYS A 75 -7.93 -0.81 -2.64
N ARG A 76 -6.86 -0.54 -3.41
CA ARG A 76 -5.57 -1.22 -3.22
C ARG A 76 -4.96 -0.99 -1.84
N SER A 77 -5.11 0.20 -1.27
CA SER A 77 -4.64 0.49 0.09
C SER A 77 -5.47 -0.23 1.14
N MET A 78 -6.76 -0.42 0.91
CA MET A 78 -7.61 -1.25 1.77
C MET A 78 -7.17 -2.73 1.74
N GLU A 79 -6.83 -3.27 0.55
CA GLU A 79 -6.25 -4.62 0.43
C GLU A 79 -4.93 -4.74 1.23
N MET A 80 -4.09 -3.72 1.18
CA MET A 80 -2.86 -3.64 1.99
C MET A 80 -3.18 -3.56 3.50
N PHE A 81 -4.19 -2.79 3.91
CA PHE A 81 -4.62 -2.72 5.32
C PHE A 81 -5.11 -4.07 5.85
N GLU A 82 -5.71 -4.90 4.97
CA GLU A 82 -6.07 -6.28 5.34
C GLU A 82 -4.84 -7.14 5.63
N ALA A 83 -3.73 -6.92 4.94
CA ALA A 83 -2.48 -7.61 5.27
C ALA A 83 -1.97 -7.28 6.68
N PHE A 84 -2.22 -6.05 7.17
CA PHE A 84 -1.97 -5.63 8.56
C PHE A 84 -3.09 -5.99 9.55
N GLY A 85 -4.27 -6.43 9.04
CA GLY A 85 -5.40 -6.90 9.83
C GLY A 85 -6.31 -5.80 10.40
N PHE A 86 -6.31 -4.59 9.82
CA PHE A 86 -7.18 -3.49 10.27
C PHE A 86 -8.12 -2.91 9.19
N ALA A 87 -8.16 -3.47 7.96
CA ALA A 87 -9.03 -2.98 6.88
C ALA A 87 -10.50 -2.86 7.30
N ARG A 88 -11.03 -3.88 8.00
CA ARG A 88 -12.41 -3.87 8.46
C ARG A 88 -12.74 -2.70 9.40
N ARG A 89 -11.81 -2.32 10.27
CA ARG A 89 -11.99 -1.16 11.15
C ARG A 89 -12.03 0.15 10.36
N VAL A 90 -11.22 0.23 9.29
CA VAL A 90 -11.27 1.36 8.36
C VAL A 90 -12.62 1.42 7.65
N GLU A 91 -13.15 0.29 7.16
CA GLU A 91 -14.48 0.23 6.54
C GLU A 91 -15.60 0.72 7.47
N GLU A 92 -15.55 0.30 8.76
CA GLU A 92 -16.54 0.65 9.76
C GLU A 92 -16.55 2.16 10.11
N GLU A 93 -15.38 2.79 10.10
CA GLU A 93 -15.22 4.19 10.50
C GLU A 93 -15.30 5.18 9.31
N ALA A 94 -14.94 4.74 8.10
CA ALA A 94 -14.77 5.59 6.93
C ALA A 94 -16.11 5.97 6.25
N TYR A 95 -16.07 7.06 5.50
CA TYR A 95 -17.07 7.33 4.48
C TYR A 95 -16.74 6.55 3.20
N TRP A 96 -17.72 5.86 2.62
CA TRP A 96 -17.56 5.10 1.38
C TRP A 96 -17.92 5.94 0.17
N VAL A 97 -17.02 6.05 -0.78
CA VAL A 97 -17.26 6.76 -2.04
C VAL A 97 -17.89 5.79 -3.03
N ASN A 98 -19.22 5.70 -3.01
CA ASN A 98 -19.95 4.82 -3.94
C ASN A 98 -20.19 5.49 -5.29
N GLU A 99 -20.50 6.81 -5.28
CA GLU A 99 -20.83 7.58 -6.46
C GLU A 99 -20.15 8.95 -6.42
N THR A 100 -19.85 9.47 -7.61
CA THR A 100 -19.41 10.85 -7.83
C THR A 100 -20.45 11.59 -8.65
N SER A 101 -20.89 12.77 -8.19
CA SER A 101 -21.81 13.63 -8.95
C SER A 101 -21.08 14.79 -9.61
N PHE A 102 -21.55 15.17 -10.80
CA PHE A 102 -21.00 16.27 -11.59
C PHE A 102 -22.04 17.38 -11.71
N TRP A 103 -21.60 18.62 -11.42
CA TRP A 103 -22.41 19.81 -11.44
C TRP A 103 -21.82 20.86 -12.37
N ARG A 104 -22.67 21.42 -13.25
CA ARG A 104 -22.26 22.35 -14.29
C ARG A 104 -23.21 23.52 -14.38
N PRO A 105 -22.74 24.69 -14.91
CA PRO A 105 -23.64 25.82 -15.18
C PRO A 105 -24.58 25.50 -16.33
N ASP A 106 -25.83 25.86 -16.17
CA ASP A 106 -26.82 25.93 -17.25
C ASP A 106 -26.66 27.21 -18.11
N GLU A 107 -27.54 27.42 -19.09
CA GLU A 107 -27.51 28.61 -19.96
C GLU A 107 -27.73 29.93 -19.18
N ALA A 108 -28.34 29.88 -18.00
CA ALA A 108 -28.54 31.03 -17.11
C ALA A 108 -27.37 31.24 -16.15
N GLY A 109 -26.36 30.33 -16.13
CA GLY A 109 -25.19 30.37 -15.27
C GLY A 109 -25.41 29.71 -13.91
N ASN A 110 -26.58 29.11 -13.64
CA ASN A 110 -26.80 28.38 -12.38
C ASN A 110 -26.26 26.97 -12.46
N ILE A 111 -25.65 26.48 -11.35
CA ILE A 111 -25.17 25.10 -11.31
C ILE A 111 -26.35 24.11 -11.25
N GLY A 112 -26.27 23.08 -12.11
CA GLY A 112 -27.23 21.96 -12.16
C GLY A 112 -26.49 20.64 -12.19
N ARG A 113 -27.11 19.57 -11.62
CA ARG A 113 -26.51 18.22 -11.70
C ARG A 113 -26.64 17.71 -13.13
N THR A 114 -25.50 17.37 -13.74
CA THR A 114 -25.46 16.82 -15.10
C THR A 114 -25.40 15.29 -15.08
N GLU A 115 -24.72 14.69 -14.09
CA GLU A 115 -24.49 13.24 -14.05
C GLU A 115 -24.21 12.75 -12.62
N ARG A 116 -24.44 11.44 -12.38
CA ARG A 116 -23.93 10.65 -11.26
C ARG A 116 -23.36 9.35 -11.82
N ILE A 117 -22.14 9.06 -11.48
CA ILE A 117 -21.46 7.83 -11.92
C ILE A 117 -20.98 7.04 -10.71
N GLN A 118 -20.92 5.73 -10.86
CA GLN A 118 -20.28 4.84 -9.90
C GLN A 118 -18.78 5.19 -9.80
N ASP A 119 -18.23 5.29 -8.59
CA ASP A 119 -16.83 5.67 -8.38
C ASP A 119 -15.87 4.50 -8.66
N VAL A 120 -16.26 3.28 -8.27
CA VAL A 120 -15.48 2.06 -8.46
C VAL A 120 -16.33 0.99 -9.13
N GLU A 121 -15.81 0.36 -10.19
CA GLU A 121 -16.44 -0.73 -10.93
C GLU A 121 -16.70 -1.95 -10.03
N ASP A 122 -17.86 -2.60 -10.17
CA ASP A 122 -18.19 -3.82 -9.42
C ASP A 122 -17.19 -4.94 -9.68
N GLY A 123 -16.81 -5.65 -8.64
CA GLY A 123 -15.85 -6.74 -8.70
C GLY A 123 -14.39 -6.33 -8.90
N LEU A 124 -14.11 -5.01 -8.93
CA LEU A 124 -12.75 -4.50 -9.04
C LEU A 124 -11.92 -4.82 -7.79
N SER A 125 -12.51 -4.71 -6.62
CA SER A 125 -11.94 -5.10 -5.32
C SER A 125 -13.07 -5.54 -4.39
N GLU A 126 -12.74 -6.34 -3.37
CA GLU A 126 -13.63 -6.63 -2.25
C GLU A 126 -13.80 -5.43 -1.31
N PHE A 127 -12.97 -4.41 -1.44
CA PHE A 127 -13.01 -3.20 -0.63
C PHE A 127 -13.44 -1.99 -1.44
N PRO A 128 -14.24 -1.08 -0.86
CA PRO A 128 -14.62 0.18 -1.49
C PRO A 128 -13.47 1.20 -1.48
N HIS A 129 -13.59 2.24 -2.30
CA HIS A 129 -12.85 3.48 -2.10
C HIS A 129 -13.42 4.21 -0.88
N THR A 130 -12.57 4.59 0.06
CA THR A 130 -12.99 5.15 1.34
C THR A 130 -12.31 6.48 1.64
N ILE A 131 -12.94 7.26 2.52
CA ILE A 131 -12.40 8.51 3.06
C ILE A 131 -12.33 8.39 4.58
N LEU A 132 -11.12 8.54 5.11
CA LEU A 132 -10.87 8.55 6.55
C LEU A 132 -9.65 9.44 6.85
N SER A 133 -9.68 10.14 7.96
CA SER A 133 -8.56 11.00 8.38
C SER A 133 -7.22 10.27 8.37
N GLN A 134 -6.21 10.89 7.77
CA GLN A 134 -4.83 10.39 7.80
C GLN A 134 -4.34 10.12 9.23
N ALA A 135 -4.71 10.97 10.19
CA ALA A 135 -4.36 10.78 11.60
C ALA A 135 -4.91 9.45 12.13
N ARG A 136 -6.14 9.09 11.74
CA ARG A 136 -6.75 7.82 12.14
C ARG A 136 -6.06 6.61 11.52
N ILE A 137 -5.61 6.71 10.27
CA ILE A 137 -4.78 5.68 9.64
C ILE A 137 -3.45 5.51 10.38
N HIS A 138 -2.84 6.61 10.81
CA HIS A 138 -1.63 6.58 11.65
C HIS A 138 -1.87 5.81 12.96
N ASP A 139 -3.01 6.03 13.64
CA ASP A 139 -3.36 5.31 14.87
C ASP A 139 -3.38 3.80 14.67
N PHE A 140 -3.94 3.30 13.55
CA PHE A 140 -3.96 1.87 13.26
C PHE A 140 -2.56 1.29 13.08
N TYR A 141 -1.68 1.98 12.37
CA TYR A 141 -0.29 1.54 12.23
C TYR A 141 0.47 1.58 13.57
N LEU A 142 0.30 2.65 14.36
CA LEU A 142 0.89 2.77 15.69
C LEU A 142 0.42 1.65 16.63
N GLU A 143 -0.86 1.24 16.53
CA GLU A 143 -1.38 0.09 17.28
C GLU A 143 -0.72 -1.23 16.86
N VAL A 144 -0.53 -1.47 15.54
CA VAL A 144 0.20 -2.64 15.03
C VAL A 144 1.61 -2.66 15.60
N MET A 145 2.34 -1.56 15.52
CA MET A 145 3.70 -1.42 16.04
C MET A 145 3.77 -1.67 17.56
N LYS A 146 2.87 -1.06 18.31
CA LYS A 146 2.77 -1.21 19.77
C LYS A 146 2.43 -2.64 20.21
N ASN A 147 1.69 -3.38 19.40
CA ASN A 147 1.32 -4.77 19.68
C ASN A 147 2.41 -5.78 19.26
N SER A 148 3.46 -5.35 18.59
CA SER A 148 4.59 -6.17 18.18
C SER A 148 5.46 -6.62 19.37
N ALA A 149 6.36 -7.58 19.15
CA ALA A 149 7.29 -8.08 20.18
C ALA A 149 8.22 -6.98 20.72
N HIS A 150 8.69 -6.09 19.87
CA HIS A 150 9.53 -4.95 20.24
C HIS A 150 8.78 -3.81 20.93
N ARG A 151 7.43 -3.79 20.93
CA ARG A 151 6.64 -2.62 21.38
C ARG A 151 7.12 -1.34 20.73
N LEU A 152 7.25 -1.39 19.40
CA LEU A 152 7.85 -0.29 18.63
C LEU A 152 6.99 0.97 18.75
N GLU A 153 7.60 2.06 19.17
CA GLU A 153 7.00 3.39 19.27
C GLU A 153 7.92 4.43 18.63
N PRO A 154 7.38 5.47 17.96
CA PRO A 154 8.20 6.52 17.37
C PRO A 154 8.89 7.41 18.42
N ASN A 155 10.11 7.80 18.14
CA ASN A 155 10.82 8.84 18.89
C ASN A 155 10.59 10.20 18.24
N TYR A 156 9.71 10.98 18.83
CA TYR A 156 9.41 12.35 18.39
C TYR A 156 10.48 13.34 18.84
N ASN A 157 10.38 14.60 18.34
CA ASN A 157 11.34 15.68 18.62
C ASN A 157 12.78 15.36 18.16
N ARG A 158 12.93 14.59 17.10
CA ARG A 158 14.23 14.20 16.52
C ARG A 158 14.38 14.78 15.12
N ARG A 159 15.15 15.85 14.96
CA ARG A 159 15.41 16.50 13.67
C ARG A 159 16.75 16.05 13.13
N LEU A 160 16.75 15.41 11.97
CA LEU A 160 17.97 15.00 11.28
C LEU A 160 18.80 16.23 10.90
N ILE A 161 20.08 16.25 11.27
CA ILE A 161 21.02 17.31 10.94
C ILE A 161 22.20 16.85 10.11
N LYS A 162 22.52 15.55 10.18
CA LYS A 162 23.62 14.95 9.41
C LYS A 162 23.34 13.50 9.11
N LEU A 163 23.65 13.08 7.90
CA LEU A 163 23.61 11.69 7.45
C LEU A 163 24.87 11.42 6.64
N GLU A 164 25.64 10.40 6.99
CA GLU A 164 26.85 10.05 6.26
C GLU A 164 27.10 8.53 6.28
N LYS A 165 27.80 8.03 5.26
CA LYS A 165 28.33 6.67 5.26
C LYS A 165 29.63 6.68 6.04
N ALA A 166 29.69 5.98 7.17
CA ALA A 166 30.87 5.82 7.99
C ALA A 166 31.49 4.44 7.73
N GLY A 167 32.79 4.30 7.89
CA GLY A 167 33.52 3.11 7.47
C GLY A 167 33.35 1.83 8.30
N ASP A 168 32.32 1.71 9.15
CA ASP A 168 32.00 0.46 9.82
C ASP A 168 31.22 -0.45 8.86
N VAL A 169 31.63 -1.72 8.77
CA VAL A 169 31.15 -2.66 7.74
C VAL A 169 29.69 -3.04 7.94
N GLU A 170 29.19 -3.10 9.15
CA GLU A 170 27.84 -3.58 9.44
C GLU A 170 26.83 -2.44 9.57
N HIS A 171 27.09 -1.45 10.43
CA HIS A 171 26.27 -0.27 10.64
C HIS A 171 26.91 0.94 9.92
N SER A 172 26.91 0.86 8.59
CA SER A 172 27.71 1.76 7.74
C SER A 172 27.09 3.15 7.57
N VAL A 173 25.88 3.39 8.07
CA VAL A 173 25.21 4.69 7.99
C VAL A 173 25.10 5.32 9.36
N VAL A 174 25.59 6.56 9.50
CA VAL A 174 25.54 7.34 10.75
C VAL A 174 24.61 8.51 10.56
N ALA A 175 23.60 8.61 11.42
CA ALA A 175 22.64 9.71 11.46
C ALA A 175 22.76 10.48 12.78
N GLU A 176 22.87 11.80 12.70
CA GLU A 176 22.94 12.70 13.84
C GLU A 176 21.66 13.55 13.91
N PHE A 177 21.05 13.63 15.09
CA PHE A 177 19.79 14.33 15.35
C PHE A 177 19.94 15.39 16.42
N ASP A 178 19.28 16.55 16.21
CA ASP A 178 18.98 17.48 17.30
C ASP A 178 17.75 16.96 18.07
N CYS A 179 17.87 16.85 19.40
CA CYS A 179 16.74 16.57 20.29
C CYS A 179 16.01 17.89 20.60
N LEU A 180 14.84 18.11 20.00
CA LEU A 180 14.12 19.39 20.10
C LEU A 180 13.44 19.59 21.46
N ASP A 181 13.28 18.53 22.23
CA ASP A 181 12.74 18.49 23.60
C ASP A 181 13.80 18.72 24.69
N GLU A 182 15.09 18.67 24.34
CA GLU A 182 16.21 18.85 25.27
C GLU A 182 17.26 19.83 24.70
N LEU A 183 17.51 20.92 25.39
CA LEU A 183 18.40 21.99 24.92
C LEU A 183 19.83 21.47 24.69
N ASN A 184 20.37 21.69 23.48
CA ASN A 184 21.72 21.29 23.06
C ASN A 184 22.04 19.80 23.15
N LYS A 185 21.04 18.93 23.23
CA LYS A 185 21.24 17.50 23.19
C LYS A 185 21.24 17.01 21.75
N ARG A 186 22.19 16.15 21.45
CA ARG A 186 22.28 15.42 20.18
C ARG A 186 22.21 13.92 20.42
N GLU A 187 21.65 13.23 19.45
CA GLU A 187 21.57 11.78 19.41
C GLU A 187 22.24 11.27 18.14
N ILE A 188 23.06 10.23 18.25
CA ILE A 188 23.74 9.61 17.11
C ILE A 188 23.25 8.17 17.02
N ILE A 189 22.76 7.77 15.83
CA ILE A 189 22.29 6.43 15.55
C ILE A 189 23.12 5.86 14.40
N HIS A 190 23.59 4.63 14.60
CA HIS A 190 24.29 3.82 13.60
C HIS A 190 23.31 2.80 13.03
N ALA A 191 23.12 2.75 11.71
CA ALA A 191 22.18 1.89 11.07
C ALA A 191 22.80 1.06 9.94
N ARG A 192 22.28 -0.13 9.73
CA ARG A 192 22.61 -0.91 8.52
C ARG A 192 21.92 -0.31 7.29
N TYR A 193 20.68 0.16 7.47
CA TYR A 193 19.89 0.83 6.44
C TYR A 193 19.16 2.05 7.02
N VAL A 194 19.03 3.09 6.21
CA VAL A 194 18.23 4.27 6.52
C VAL A 194 17.15 4.47 5.46
N VAL A 195 15.92 4.77 5.89
CA VAL A 195 14.82 5.09 4.97
C VAL A 195 14.25 6.46 5.31
N GLY A 196 14.43 7.42 4.38
CA GLY A 196 13.91 8.77 4.47
C GLY A 196 12.45 8.82 4.05
N CYS A 197 11.55 8.98 5.04
CA CYS A 197 10.11 9.19 4.89
C CYS A 197 9.71 10.58 5.39
N ASP A 198 10.64 11.55 5.32
CA ASP A 198 10.60 12.87 5.97
C ASP A 198 9.97 13.96 5.09
N GLY A 199 9.21 13.53 4.07
CA GLY A 199 8.30 14.37 3.29
C GLY A 199 8.97 15.27 2.26
N ALA A 200 8.17 16.18 1.67
CA ALA A 200 8.59 17.02 0.53
C ALA A 200 9.85 17.86 0.78
N ARG A 201 10.15 18.18 2.04
CA ARG A 201 11.35 18.92 2.45
C ARG A 201 12.44 18.01 3.02
N SER A 202 12.52 16.77 2.58
CA SER A 202 13.39 15.72 3.08
C SER A 202 14.85 16.15 3.26
N GLU A 203 15.37 15.96 4.47
CA GLU A 203 16.79 16.11 4.79
C GLU A 203 17.58 14.89 4.30
N VAL A 204 16.99 13.68 4.35
CA VAL A 204 17.63 12.47 3.83
C VAL A 204 17.90 12.62 2.33
N ARG A 205 16.90 13.06 1.54
CA ARG A 205 17.11 13.34 0.10
C ARG A 205 18.23 14.35 -0.14
N ARG A 206 18.28 15.42 0.66
CA ARG A 206 19.34 16.45 0.54
C ARG A 206 20.72 15.89 0.87
N ALA A 207 20.81 15.03 1.88
CA ALA A 207 22.07 14.37 2.25
C ALA A 207 22.60 13.46 1.13
N LEU A 208 21.69 12.85 0.34
CA LEU A 208 22.05 12.07 -0.86
C LEU A 208 22.43 12.96 -2.07
N GLY A 209 22.28 14.28 -1.98
CA GLY A 209 22.49 15.18 -3.12
C GLY A 209 21.41 15.12 -4.18
N LEU A 210 20.30 14.40 -3.91
CA LEU A 210 19.19 14.26 -4.84
C LEU A 210 18.25 15.48 -4.81
N LYS A 211 17.59 15.72 -5.93
CA LYS A 211 16.63 16.82 -6.09
C LYS A 211 15.32 16.31 -6.66
N LEU A 212 14.23 16.98 -6.28
CA LEU A 212 12.95 16.82 -6.94
C LEU A 212 12.97 17.61 -8.24
N GLU A 213 12.77 16.91 -9.36
CA GLU A 213 12.73 17.47 -10.70
C GLU A 213 11.30 17.48 -11.21
N GLY A 214 10.90 18.55 -11.93
CA GLY A 214 9.56 18.72 -12.46
C GLY A 214 9.04 20.15 -12.32
N ASP A 215 7.76 20.34 -12.63
CA ASP A 215 7.12 21.64 -12.73
C ASP A 215 6.24 21.96 -11.52
N SER A 216 5.99 23.25 -11.33
CA SER A 216 4.89 23.76 -10.51
C SER A 216 3.76 24.22 -11.43
N ALA A 217 2.55 23.73 -11.20
CA ALA A 217 1.38 24.12 -11.99
C ALA A 217 0.93 25.58 -11.73
N ARG A 218 1.62 26.33 -10.84
CA ARG A 218 1.29 27.71 -10.43
C ARG A 218 -0.18 27.91 -10.04
N GLN A 219 -0.92 26.84 -9.89
CA GLN A 219 -2.32 26.90 -9.49
C GLN A 219 -2.44 26.77 -7.99
N LEU A 220 -3.05 27.77 -7.38
CA LEU A 220 -3.31 27.82 -5.94
C LEU A 220 -4.64 27.12 -5.65
N TRP A 221 -4.63 26.25 -4.65
CA TRP A 221 -5.83 25.58 -4.14
C TRP A 221 -5.98 25.82 -2.65
N GLY A 222 -7.21 26.19 -2.27
CA GLY A 222 -7.63 26.16 -0.88
C GLY A 222 -8.26 24.81 -0.56
N VAL A 223 -8.03 24.32 0.64
CA VAL A 223 -8.72 23.15 1.17
C VAL A 223 -9.21 23.44 2.58
N MET A 224 -10.43 23.02 2.91
CA MET A 224 -10.98 23.17 4.26
C MET A 224 -11.87 21.98 4.64
N ASP A 225 -11.77 21.55 5.88
CA ASP A 225 -12.68 20.61 6.52
C ASP A 225 -13.67 21.42 7.37
N VAL A 226 -14.97 21.27 7.07
CA VAL A 226 -16.00 22.10 7.67
C VAL A 226 -17.21 21.30 8.17
N LEU A 227 -17.82 21.82 9.23
CA LEU A 227 -19.17 21.48 9.63
C LEU A 227 -20.09 22.62 9.11
N ALA A 228 -21.02 22.28 8.24
CA ALA A 228 -21.84 23.29 7.56
C ALA A 228 -23.30 22.85 7.44
N ASP A 229 -24.19 23.88 7.45
CA ASP A 229 -25.59 23.76 7.09
C ASP A 229 -25.78 24.28 5.66
N THR A 230 -26.47 23.51 4.82
CA THR A 230 -26.62 23.79 3.40
C THR A 230 -27.89 23.15 2.82
N ASN A 231 -28.48 23.77 1.80
CA ASN A 231 -29.54 23.18 0.99
C ASN A 231 -29.00 22.55 -0.31
N PHE A 232 -27.67 22.43 -0.47
CA PHE A 232 -27.07 21.75 -1.61
C PHE A 232 -27.38 20.24 -1.54
N PRO A 233 -28.11 19.66 -2.52
CA PRO A 233 -28.69 18.32 -2.37
C PRO A 233 -27.67 17.19 -2.30
N ASP A 234 -26.47 17.36 -2.89
CA ASP A 234 -25.45 16.34 -2.98
C ASP A 234 -24.30 16.52 -1.95
N ILE A 235 -24.54 17.27 -0.89
CA ILE A 235 -23.49 17.56 0.12
C ILE A 235 -22.88 16.28 0.74
N ARG A 236 -23.58 15.15 0.68
CA ARG A 236 -23.11 13.84 1.15
C ARG A 236 -22.66 12.90 0.03
N LEU A 237 -22.40 13.43 -1.17
CA LEU A 237 -21.73 12.74 -2.26
C LEU A 237 -20.37 13.40 -2.55
N LYS A 238 -19.46 12.66 -3.14
CA LYS A 238 -18.30 13.25 -3.81
C LYS A 238 -18.81 14.04 -5.02
N CYS A 239 -18.52 15.35 -5.07
CA CYS A 239 -19.07 16.24 -6.08
C CYS A 239 -17.98 17.04 -6.76
N ALA A 240 -17.90 16.95 -8.09
CA ALA A 240 -17.10 17.84 -8.92
C ALA A 240 -18.02 18.94 -9.47
N ILE A 241 -17.80 20.17 -9.01
CA ILE A 241 -18.64 21.32 -9.31
C ILE A 241 -17.82 22.35 -10.09
N GLN A 242 -18.34 22.81 -11.20
CA GLN A 242 -17.80 23.91 -11.98
C GLN A 242 -18.85 25.00 -12.09
N SER A 243 -18.52 26.23 -11.68
CA SER A 243 -19.38 27.39 -11.86
C SER A 243 -19.05 28.11 -13.17
N ALA A 244 -19.95 28.96 -13.64
CA ALA A 244 -19.75 29.73 -14.86
C ALA A 244 -18.57 30.70 -14.77
N ASN A 245 -18.39 31.37 -13.61
CA ASN A 245 -17.43 32.48 -13.47
C ASN A 245 -16.54 32.38 -12.22
N ASN A 246 -16.88 31.51 -11.26
CA ASN A 246 -16.25 31.50 -9.94
C ASN A 246 -15.26 30.33 -9.73
N GLY A 247 -14.88 29.58 -10.79
CA GLY A 247 -13.96 28.45 -10.71
C GLY A 247 -14.63 27.15 -10.32
N SER A 248 -13.83 26.22 -9.80
CA SER A 248 -14.22 24.85 -9.50
C SER A 248 -14.18 24.55 -8.00
N LEU A 249 -15.05 23.65 -7.56
CA LEU A 249 -15.14 23.15 -6.20
C LEU A 249 -15.27 21.62 -6.24
N LEU A 250 -14.40 20.93 -5.49
CA LEU A 250 -14.57 19.50 -5.22
C LEU A 250 -15.03 19.33 -3.77
N ILE A 251 -16.18 18.70 -3.56
CA ILE A 251 -16.69 18.33 -2.24
C ILE A 251 -16.46 16.85 -2.02
N ILE A 252 -15.90 16.50 -0.88
CA ILE A 252 -15.71 15.12 -0.43
C ILE A 252 -16.25 14.99 0.99
N PRO A 253 -17.32 14.19 1.19
CA PRO A 253 -17.78 13.88 2.54
C PRO A 253 -16.69 13.17 3.35
N ARG A 254 -16.65 13.51 4.64
CA ARG A 254 -15.73 12.92 5.59
C ARG A 254 -16.46 11.92 6.50
N GLU A 255 -15.68 11.17 7.25
CA GLU A 255 -16.16 10.30 8.33
C GLU A 255 -17.02 11.05 9.35
N GLY A 256 -17.79 10.31 10.17
CA GLY A 256 -18.62 10.85 11.24
C GLY A 256 -19.95 11.47 10.81
N GLY A 257 -20.28 11.47 9.51
CA GLY A 257 -21.62 11.81 8.99
C GLY A 257 -21.91 13.29 8.75
N PHE A 258 -21.17 14.24 9.34
CA PHE A 258 -21.46 15.68 9.25
C PHE A 258 -20.36 16.49 8.56
N MET A 259 -19.13 16.12 8.70
CA MET A 259 -18.00 16.88 8.15
C MET A 259 -17.87 16.66 6.65
N VAL A 260 -17.49 17.72 5.94
CA VAL A 260 -17.15 17.68 4.51
C VAL A 260 -15.85 18.40 4.26
N ARG A 261 -15.07 17.89 3.32
CA ARG A 261 -13.87 18.54 2.79
C ARG A 261 -14.20 19.25 1.49
N MET A 262 -13.74 20.45 1.37
CA MET A 262 -13.89 21.30 0.20
C MET A 262 -12.52 21.67 -0.37
N TYR A 263 -12.27 21.32 -1.64
CA TYR A 263 -11.14 21.78 -2.41
C TYR A 263 -11.61 22.90 -3.33
N ILE A 264 -11.07 24.09 -3.16
CA ILE A 264 -11.54 25.31 -3.79
C ILE A 264 -10.46 25.83 -4.72
N GLU A 265 -10.77 25.97 -6.00
CA GLU A 265 -9.89 26.57 -6.97
C GLU A 265 -9.74 28.07 -6.67
N LEU A 266 -8.49 28.52 -6.55
CA LEU A 266 -8.11 29.90 -6.41
C LEU A 266 -7.45 30.40 -7.69
N ASP A 267 -7.13 31.70 -7.75
CA ASP A 267 -6.52 32.30 -8.94
C ASP A 267 -5.07 31.80 -9.13
N GLU A 268 -4.59 31.79 -10.36
CA GLU A 268 -3.22 31.42 -10.70
C GLU A 268 -2.20 32.37 -10.05
N LEU A 269 -1.05 31.83 -9.67
CA LEU A 269 0.07 32.59 -9.14
C LEU A 269 0.85 33.26 -10.28
N ALA A 270 1.27 34.49 -10.09
CA ALA A 270 2.19 35.16 -10.99
C ALA A 270 3.57 34.46 -11.01
N GLU A 271 4.41 34.81 -12.01
CA GLU A 271 5.67 34.09 -12.28
C GLU A 271 6.63 34.06 -11.08
N ASP A 272 6.64 35.14 -10.29
CA ASP A 272 7.50 35.32 -9.11
C ASP A 272 6.74 35.21 -7.77
N GLU A 273 5.46 34.84 -7.80
CA GLU A 273 4.59 34.78 -6.62
C GLU A 273 4.57 33.38 -6.00
N ARG A 274 4.57 33.29 -4.66
CA ARG A 274 4.39 32.02 -3.92
C ARG A 274 3.06 32.01 -3.19
N ALA A 275 2.53 30.81 -2.95
CA ALA A 275 1.29 30.63 -2.19
C ALA A 275 1.30 31.38 -0.82
N ALA A 276 2.44 31.42 -0.15
CA ALA A 276 2.61 32.12 1.14
C ALA A 276 2.46 33.64 1.04
N ASP A 277 2.66 34.23 -0.15
CA ASP A 277 2.59 35.69 -0.35
C ASP A 277 1.14 36.17 -0.49
N ARG A 278 0.20 35.26 -0.78
CA ARG A 278 -1.24 35.52 -1.02
C ARG A 278 -2.07 35.48 0.25
N ASN A 279 -1.71 35.84 1.37
CA ASN A 279 -2.54 36.00 2.59
C ASN A 279 -3.96 35.37 2.52
N VAL A 280 -4.07 34.12 2.05
CA VAL A 280 -5.35 33.40 1.98
C VAL A 280 -5.87 33.20 3.40
N THR A 281 -7.17 33.40 3.61
CA THR A 281 -7.84 33.20 4.91
C THR A 281 -8.97 32.19 4.77
N SER A 282 -9.37 31.56 5.87
CA SER A 282 -10.55 30.68 5.90
C SER A 282 -11.82 31.39 5.44
N ASP A 283 -12.00 32.66 5.80
CA ASP A 283 -13.17 33.44 5.40
C ASP A 283 -13.21 33.68 3.88
N ALA A 284 -12.06 33.92 3.26
CA ALA A 284 -11.96 34.04 1.80
C ALA A 284 -12.30 32.72 1.10
N LEU A 285 -11.88 31.57 1.65
CA LEU A 285 -12.24 30.25 1.13
C LEU A 285 -13.75 29.97 1.27
N ILE A 286 -14.34 30.32 2.41
CA ILE A 286 -15.79 30.19 2.63
C ILE A 286 -16.56 31.03 1.61
N ALA A 287 -16.21 32.31 1.45
CA ALA A 287 -16.86 33.20 0.49
C ALA A 287 -16.77 32.65 -0.95
N ARG A 288 -15.59 32.17 -1.37
CA ARG A 288 -15.41 31.58 -2.70
C ARG A 288 -16.25 30.31 -2.88
N ALA A 289 -16.34 29.44 -1.87
CA ALA A 289 -17.18 28.25 -1.91
C ALA A 289 -18.67 28.61 -2.01
N GLN A 290 -19.14 29.64 -1.31
CA GLN A 290 -20.51 30.17 -1.39
C GLN A 290 -20.83 30.68 -2.80
N ASP A 291 -19.90 31.45 -3.41
CA ASP A 291 -20.05 31.96 -4.78
C ASP A 291 -20.14 30.83 -5.83
N ILE A 292 -19.35 29.77 -5.65
CA ILE A 292 -19.38 28.60 -6.56
C ILE A 292 -20.68 27.82 -6.41
N LEU A 293 -21.18 27.67 -5.17
CA LEU A 293 -22.38 26.90 -4.88
C LEU A 293 -23.69 27.64 -5.20
N ALA A 294 -23.65 28.95 -5.48
CA ALA A 294 -24.86 29.70 -5.82
C ALA A 294 -25.68 28.99 -6.95
N PRO A 295 -27.02 28.87 -6.82
CA PRO A 295 -27.90 29.54 -5.86
C PRO A 295 -28.11 28.83 -4.50
N TYR A 296 -27.38 27.74 -4.25
CA TYR A 296 -27.48 27.01 -2.98
C TYR A 296 -26.78 27.77 -1.86
N SER A 297 -27.34 27.69 -0.66
CA SER A 297 -26.77 28.31 0.55
C SER A 297 -25.69 27.42 1.15
N LEU A 298 -24.63 28.01 1.68
CA LEU A 298 -23.62 27.33 2.50
C LEU A 298 -23.40 28.17 3.76
N ASN A 299 -23.74 27.62 4.93
CA ASN A 299 -23.55 28.25 6.22
C ASN A 299 -22.55 27.43 7.06
N VAL A 300 -21.28 27.79 6.99
CA VAL A 300 -20.21 27.13 7.74
C VAL A 300 -20.36 27.46 9.22
N LYS A 301 -20.51 26.43 10.06
CA LYS A 301 -20.63 26.55 11.53
C LYS A 301 -19.29 26.47 12.21
N GLN A 302 -18.37 25.63 11.66
CA GLN A 302 -17.04 25.46 12.20
C GLN A 302 -16.09 25.04 11.07
N VAL A 303 -14.89 25.63 11.08
CA VAL A 303 -13.75 25.17 10.28
C VAL A 303 -12.87 24.32 11.20
N ALA A 304 -12.79 23.02 10.94
CA ALA A 304 -11.96 22.10 11.69
C ALA A 304 -10.48 22.24 11.31
N TRP A 305 -10.24 22.43 10.03
CA TRP A 305 -8.91 22.60 9.46
C TRP A 305 -8.99 23.29 8.10
N TRP A 306 -7.96 24.03 7.73
CA TRP A 306 -7.79 24.56 6.38
C TRP A 306 -6.32 24.77 6.01
N SER A 307 -6.05 24.80 4.71
CA SER A 307 -4.74 25.12 4.15
C SER A 307 -4.89 25.70 2.74
N ALA A 308 -3.86 26.40 2.28
CA ALA A 308 -3.71 26.79 0.88
C ALA A 308 -2.32 26.34 0.41
N TYR A 309 -2.25 25.73 -0.78
CA TYR A 309 -1.00 25.20 -1.30
C TYR A 309 -0.93 25.29 -2.82
N GLU A 310 0.29 25.39 -3.28
CA GLU A 310 0.68 25.33 -4.67
C GLU A 310 0.93 23.88 -5.07
N ILE A 311 0.45 23.49 -6.24
CA ILE A 311 0.64 22.15 -6.79
C ILE A 311 2.04 22.03 -7.37
N GLY A 312 2.83 21.09 -6.85
CA GLY A 312 4.13 20.71 -7.39
C GLY A 312 4.12 19.27 -7.89
N GLN A 313 4.46 19.05 -9.14
CA GLN A 313 4.52 17.75 -9.81
C GLN A 313 5.98 17.42 -10.06
N ARG A 314 6.59 16.70 -9.11
CA ARG A 314 8.04 16.49 -9.11
C ARG A 314 8.39 15.08 -8.67
N VAL A 315 9.47 14.53 -9.22
CA VAL A 315 10.01 13.21 -8.88
C VAL A 315 11.54 13.26 -8.82
N CYS A 316 12.15 12.42 -7.97
CA CYS A 316 13.59 12.20 -7.95
C CYS A 316 14.02 11.25 -9.07
N SER A 317 15.24 11.42 -9.55
CA SER A 317 15.87 10.53 -10.53
C SER A 317 16.21 9.15 -9.97
N SER A 318 16.43 9.02 -8.66
CA SER A 318 16.68 7.76 -7.96
C SER A 318 16.03 7.77 -6.58
N PHE A 319 15.66 6.58 -6.05
CA PHE A 319 15.04 6.39 -4.75
C PHE A 319 15.99 5.73 -3.74
N ASP A 320 17.25 5.56 -4.13
CA ASP A 320 18.32 5.08 -3.25
C ASP A 320 19.61 5.90 -3.41
N ASP A 321 20.66 5.51 -2.68
CA ASP A 321 21.96 6.19 -2.62
C ASP A 321 22.98 5.65 -3.63
N VAL A 322 22.55 4.85 -4.62
CA VAL A 322 23.43 4.27 -5.63
C VAL A 322 23.37 5.08 -6.92
N SER A 323 24.52 5.52 -7.41
CA SER A 323 24.60 6.23 -8.68
C SER A 323 24.29 5.30 -9.86
N GLU A 324 23.82 5.85 -10.97
CA GLU A 324 23.43 5.08 -12.17
C GLU A 324 24.55 4.17 -12.68
N ASP A 325 25.80 4.61 -12.62
CA ASP A 325 26.98 3.85 -13.05
C ASP A 325 27.33 2.67 -12.11
N GLU A 326 26.82 2.70 -10.88
CA GLU A 326 27.08 1.69 -9.83
C GLU A 326 25.88 0.76 -9.57
N LYS A 327 24.75 0.99 -10.24
CA LYS A 327 23.57 0.11 -10.12
C LYS A 327 23.93 -1.34 -10.45
N GLY A 328 23.46 -2.26 -9.61
CA GLY A 328 23.75 -3.69 -9.68
C GLY A 328 25.18 -4.09 -9.24
N LYS A 329 26.04 -3.15 -8.85
CA LYS A 329 27.41 -3.41 -8.38
C LYS A 329 27.60 -3.03 -6.91
N THR A 330 26.85 -2.02 -6.47
CA THR A 330 26.96 -1.47 -5.10
C THR A 330 25.66 -1.69 -4.36
N GLN A 331 25.77 -2.13 -3.11
CA GLN A 331 24.62 -2.33 -2.24
C GLN A 331 24.04 -0.99 -1.78
N PRO A 332 22.75 -0.70 -2.03
CA PRO A 332 22.10 0.47 -1.47
C PRO A 332 22.00 0.36 0.07
N ARG A 333 22.20 1.47 0.76
CA ARG A 333 22.12 1.58 2.22
C ARG A 333 21.16 2.64 2.69
N VAL A 334 20.85 3.62 1.84
CA VAL A 334 19.91 4.70 2.14
C VAL A 334 18.86 4.76 1.05
N PHE A 335 17.60 4.79 1.46
CA PHE A 335 16.44 4.87 0.58
C PHE A 335 15.60 6.10 0.92
N ILE A 336 14.83 6.57 -0.03
CA ILE A 336 13.79 7.58 0.18
C ILE A 336 12.42 7.04 -0.29
N ALA A 337 11.31 7.46 0.35
CA ALA A 337 9.97 6.98 0.06
C ALA A 337 8.91 8.08 0.26
N GLY A 338 7.81 7.99 -0.47
CA GLY A 338 6.70 8.93 -0.41
C GLY A 338 7.10 10.33 -0.87
N ASP A 339 6.61 11.37 -0.18
CA ASP A 339 6.88 12.76 -0.56
C ASP A 339 8.38 13.13 -0.52
N ALA A 340 9.23 12.29 0.09
CA ALA A 340 10.67 12.47 0.03
C ALA A 340 11.22 12.23 -1.38
N CYS A 341 10.58 11.41 -2.20
CA CYS A 341 11.01 11.10 -3.56
C CYS A 341 10.08 11.59 -4.67
N HIS A 342 8.79 11.84 -4.40
CA HIS A 342 7.85 12.39 -5.37
C HIS A 342 6.78 13.26 -4.71
N THR A 343 6.36 14.33 -5.39
CA THR A 343 5.26 15.21 -4.97
C THR A 343 4.30 15.43 -6.13
N HIS A 344 3.01 15.47 -5.86
CA HIS A 344 1.96 15.65 -6.86
C HIS A 344 0.75 16.37 -6.28
N SER A 345 -0.27 16.64 -7.10
CA SER A 345 -1.48 17.32 -6.66
C SER A 345 -2.38 16.41 -5.79
N PRO A 346 -3.17 16.98 -4.88
CA PRO A 346 -4.14 16.20 -4.09
C PRO A 346 -5.40 15.83 -4.87
N LYS A 347 -5.58 16.32 -6.11
CA LYS A 347 -6.81 16.20 -6.89
C LYS A 347 -7.26 14.75 -7.12
N ALA A 348 -6.31 13.85 -7.30
CA ALA A 348 -6.57 12.44 -7.51
C ALA A 348 -6.60 11.61 -6.22
N GLY A 349 -6.34 12.21 -5.05
CA GLY A 349 -6.32 11.50 -3.76
C GLY A 349 -5.21 10.43 -3.64
N GLN A 350 -4.17 10.48 -4.47
CA GLN A 350 -3.19 9.38 -4.59
C GLN A 350 -2.00 9.47 -3.63
N GLY A 351 -1.71 10.64 -3.04
CA GLY A 351 -0.46 10.88 -2.29
C GLY A 351 -0.18 9.89 -1.18
N MET A 352 -1.11 9.74 -0.26
CA MET A 352 -0.97 8.80 0.85
C MET A 352 -0.89 7.36 0.34
N ASN A 353 -1.71 6.99 -0.64
CA ASN A 353 -1.78 5.63 -1.21
C ASN A 353 -0.45 5.19 -1.83
N VAL A 354 0.15 6.05 -2.68
CA VAL A 354 1.42 5.74 -3.34
C VAL A 354 2.58 5.76 -2.33
N SER A 355 2.58 6.69 -1.36
CA SER A 355 3.58 6.74 -0.29
C SER A 355 3.61 5.47 0.56
N MET A 356 2.43 4.91 0.92
CA MET A 356 2.33 3.64 1.62
C MET A 356 2.77 2.46 0.73
N ALA A 357 2.40 2.49 -0.56
CA ALA A 357 2.80 1.45 -1.51
C ALA A 357 4.32 1.40 -1.74
N ASP A 358 5.03 2.53 -1.67
CA ASP A 358 6.50 2.55 -1.77
C ASP A 358 7.12 1.72 -0.65
N THR A 359 6.72 1.96 0.57
CA THR A 359 7.33 1.29 1.73
C THR A 359 6.79 -0.12 1.95
N PHE A 360 5.56 -0.42 1.53
CA PHE A 360 5.05 -1.79 1.51
C PHE A 360 5.83 -2.67 0.51
N ASN A 361 6.30 -2.08 -0.59
CA ASN A 361 7.21 -2.73 -1.53
C ASN A 361 8.63 -2.91 -0.95
N LEU A 362 9.16 -1.91 -0.21
CA LEU A 362 10.53 -1.93 0.32
C LEU A 362 10.67 -2.83 1.55
N GLY A 363 9.70 -2.82 2.47
CA GLY A 363 9.86 -3.38 3.81
C GLY A 363 10.13 -4.88 3.83
N TRP A 364 9.42 -5.68 3.02
CA TRP A 364 9.68 -7.12 2.92
C TRP A 364 11.03 -7.44 2.26
N LYS A 365 11.49 -6.59 1.34
CA LYS A 365 12.81 -6.73 0.70
C LYS A 365 13.92 -6.50 1.73
N LEU A 366 13.80 -5.44 2.54
CA LEU A 366 14.72 -5.20 3.66
C LEU A 366 14.74 -6.37 4.65
N ALA A 367 13.56 -6.84 5.05
CA ALA A 367 13.46 -7.97 5.97
C ALA A 367 14.10 -9.24 5.40
N SER A 368 13.86 -9.57 4.12
CA SER A 368 14.45 -10.74 3.47
C SER A 368 15.98 -10.68 3.42
N VAL A 369 16.54 -9.50 3.14
CA VAL A 369 18.01 -9.32 3.08
C VAL A 369 18.61 -9.32 4.49
N LEU A 370 18.00 -8.67 5.47
CA LEU A 370 18.48 -8.63 6.85
C LEU A 370 18.50 -10.00 7.50
N ARG A 371 17.50 -10.84 7.19
CA ARG A 371 17.38 -12.21 7.70
C ARG A 371 18.22 -13.22 6.90
N GLY A 372 18.92 -12.78 5.87
CA GLY A 372 19.74 -13.65 5.02
C GLY A 372 18.95 -14.55 4.06
N HIS A 373 17.64 -14.35 3.92
CA HIS A 373 16.81 -15.11 2.98
C HIS A 373 17.06 -14.70 1.52
N ALA A 374 17.53 -13.48 1.28
CA ALA A 374 17.85 -13.00 -0.05
C ALA A 374 19.15 -12.18 -0.08
N PRO A 375 19.91 -12.22 -1.18
CA PRO A 375 21.08 -11.37 -1.35
C PRO A 375 20.65 -9.92 -1.63
N TRP A 376 21.55 -8.98 -1.34
CA TRP A 376 21.27 -7.54 -1.45
C TRP A 376 20.77 -7.03 -2.81
N PRO A 377 21.03 -7.67 -3.99
CA PRO A 377 20.46 -7.19 -5.25
C PRO A 377 18.93 -7.13 -5.27
N LEU A 378 18.25 -7.86 -4.38
CA LEU A 378 16.80 -7.73 -4.17
C LEU A 378 16.41 -6.28 -3.85
N LEU A 379 17.23 -5.53 -3.12
CA LEU A 379 16.95 -4.14 -2.73
C LEU A 379 16.94 -3.17 -3.92
N SER A 380 17.75 -3.44 -4.96
CA SER A 380 17.80 -2.59 -6.16
C SER A 380 16.46 -2.58 -6.92
N THR A 381 15.67 -3.66 -6.80
CA THR A 381 14.33 -3.71 -7.41
C THR A 381 13.35 -2.70 -6.82
N TYR A 382 13.65 -2.07 -5.68
CA TYR A 382 12.82 -1.00 -5.11
C TYR A 382 12.85 0.24 -6.00
N ASP A 383 14.02 0.75 -6.31
CA ASP A 383 14.19 1.90 -7.18
C ASP A 383 13.62 1.62 -8.59
N GLU A 384 13.97 0.48 -9.19
CA GLU A 384 13.48 0.05 -10.51
C GLU A 384 11.95 0.04 -10.60
N GLU A 385 11.26 -0.48 -9.58
CA GLU A 385 9.81 -0.61 -9.57
C GLU A 385 9.11 0.70 -9.19
N ARG A 386 9.58 1.41 -8.15
CA ARG A 386 8.84 2.54 -7.57
C ARG A 386 9.09 3.86 -8.25
N GLN A 387 10.32 4.10 -8.73
CA GLN A 387 10.64 5.31 -9.51
C GLN A 387 9.80 5.36 -10.80
N ALA A 388 9.70 4.23 -11.53
CA ALA A 388 8.87 4.15 -12.73
C ALA A 388 7.39 4.45 -12.43
N LYS A 389 6.84 3.95 -11.30
CA LYS A 389 5.44 4.21 -10.90
C LYS A 389 5.21 5.66 -10.44
N ALA A 390 6.19 6.27 -9.80
CA ALA A 390 6.13 7.68 -9.48
C ALA A 390 6.14 8.57 -10.74
N GLN A 391 6.92 8.20 -11.75
CA GLN A 391 6.92 8.90 -13.03
C GLN A 391 5.53 8.81 -13.72
N GLU A 392 4.93 7.61 -13.79
CA GLU A 392 3.57 7.41 -14.31
C GLU A 392 2.54 8.26 -13.54
N LEU A 393 2.67 8.35 -12.20
CA LEU A 393 1.80 9.18 -11.36
C LEU A 393 1.91 10.67 -11.71
N ILE A 394 3.12 11.17 -11.90
CA ILE A 394 3.36 12.58 -12.27
C ILE A 394 2.74 12.89 -13.63
N GLU A 395 2.86 12.01 -14.61
CA GLU A 395 2.25 12.16 -15.93
C GLU A 395 0.72 12.15 -15.84
N PHE A 396 0.15 11.19 -15.13
CA PHE A 396 -1.29 11.12 -14.87
C PHE A 396 -1.82 12.38 -14.17
N ASP A 397 -1.15 12.83 -13.11
CA ASP A 397 -1.57 14.01 -12.34
C ASP A 397 -1.49 15.29 -13.18
N ARG A 398 -0.49 15.40 -14.06
CA ARG A 398 -0.36 16.54 -15.01
C ARG A 398 -1.54 16.60 -15.98
N ASP A 399 -1.92 15.47 -16.56
CA ASP A 399 -3.06 15.38 -17.48
C ASP A 399 -4.39 15.65 -16.76
N MET A 400 -4.58 15.08 -15.57
CA MET A 400 -5.76 15.32 -14.75
C MET A 400 -5.89 16.80 -14.36
N ALA A 401 -4.80 17.43 -13.92
CA ALA A 401 -4.78 18.84 -13.56
C ALA A 401 -5.13 19.74 -14.75
N ARG A 402 -4.59 19.44 -15.92
CA ARG A 402 -4.88 20.17 -17.17
C ARG A 402 -6.37 20.09 -17.54
N LEU A 403 -6.93 18.88 -17.52
CA LEU A 403 -8.35 18.65 -17.90
C LEU A 403 -9.32 19.27 -16.89
N PHE A 404 -8.99 19.21 -15.59
CA PHE A 404 -9.85 19.79 -14.55
C PHE A 404 -9.90 21.32 -14.61
N SER A 405 -8.81 21.96 -14.99
CA SER A 405 -8.69 23.44 -15.05
C SER A 405 -9.02 24.04 -16.44
N ALA A 406 -9.26 23.19 -17.46
CA ALA A 406 -9.55 23.68 -18.80
C ALA A 406 -10.94 24.33 -18.87
N ARG A 407 -10.98 25.62 -19.23
CA ARG A 407 -12.21 26.41 -19.45
C ARG A 407 -12.49 26.47 -20.97
N LYS A 408 -13.37 25.62 -21.48
CA LYS A 408 -13.93 25.77 -22.83
C LYS A 408 -15.45 25.75 -22.78
N THR A 409 -16.06 26.62 -23.53
CA THR A 409 -17.52 26.86 -23.58
C THR A 409 -18.26 25.91 -24.53
N ASP A 410 -17.61 24.99 -25.20
CA ASP A 410 -18.17 24.15 -26.27
C ASP A 410 -18.54 22.71 -25.84
N GLY A 411 -18.49 22.39 -24.54
CA GLY A 411 -18.81 21.05 -24.01
C GLY A 411 -17.81 19.93 -24.39
N SER A 412 -16.82 20.22 -25.21
CA SER A 412 -15.86 19.20 -25.69
C SER A 412 -14.87 18.75 -24.62
N VAL A 413 -14.47 19.66 -23.74
CA VAL A 413 -13.52 19.39 -22.64
C VAL A 413 -14.18 18.58 -21.51
N GLU A 414 -15.48 18.79 -21.32
CA GLU A 414 -16.27 18.07 -20.30
C GLU A 414 -16.40 16.59 -20.61
N ALA A 415 -16.76 16.29 -21.86
CA ALA A 415 -16.81 14.90 -22.34
C ALA A 415 -15.41 14.25 -22.33
N GLU A 416 -14.35 15.04 -22.46
CA GLU A 416 -12.97 14.59 -22.36
C GLU A 416 -12.58 14.30 -20.90
N PHE A 417 -12.92 15.18 -19.95
CA PHE A 417 -12.65 14.97 -18.53
C PHE A 417 -13.40 13.74 -17.97
N GLN A 418 -14.69 13.61 -18.26
CA GLN A 418 -15.49 12.46 -17.83
C GLN A 418 -14.94 11.15 -18.42
N ARG A 419 -14.63 11.15 -19.72
CA ARG A 419 -14.00 9.99 -20.37
C ARG A 419 -12.63 9.67 -19.78
N TYR A 420 -11.83 10.68 -19.45
CA TYR A 420 -10.54 10.51 -18.81
C TYR A 420 -10.70 9.94 -17.40
N PHE A 421 -11.62 10.48 -16.60
CA PHE A 421 -11.94 9.99 -15.26
C PHE A 421 -12.40 8.53 -15.27
N ALA A 422 -13.38 8.19 -16.12
CA ALA A 422 -13.89 6.84 -16.28
C ALA A 422 -12.79 5.87 -16.78
N LYS A 423 -11.96 6.30 -17.74
CA LYS A 423 -10.85 5.50 -18.27
C LYS A 423 -9.81 5.17 -17.20
N HIS A 424 -9.57 6.08 -16.25
CA HIS A 424 -8.53 5.91 -15.22
C HIS A 424 -9.10 5.53 -13.84
N ALA A 425 -10.37 5.11 -13.77
CA ALA A 425 -10.99 4.67 -12.51
C ALA A 425 -10.21 3.53 -11.82
N ARG A 426 -9.69 2.56 -12.60
CA ARG A 426 -8.84 1.48 -12.09
C ARG A 426 -7.48 1.99 -11.58
N TYR A 427 -6.92 2.99 -12.24
CA TYR A 427 -5.67 3.63 -11.79
C TYR A 427 -5.89 4.36 -10.46
N THR A 428 -6.95 5.15 -10.33
CA THR A 428 -7.27 5.86 -9.08
C THR A 428 -7.68 4.92 -7.95
N ALA A 429 -8.24 3.75 -8.26
CA ALA A 429 -8.46 2.68 -7.29
C ALA A 429 -7.15 1.98 -6.86
N GLY A 430 -5.99 2.33 -7.48
CA GLY A 430 -4.67 1.78 -7.18
C GLY A 430 -4.44 0.36 -7.68
N VAL A 431 -5.36 -0.20 -8.48
CA VAL A 431 -5.33 -1.62 -8.88
C VAL A 431 -4.74 -1.87 -10.28
N GLU A 432 -4.32 -0.82 -10.98
CA GLU A 432 -3.75 -0.92 -12.32
C GLU A 432 -2.21 -0.89 -12.33
N THR A 433 -1.60 -0.75 -11.16
CA THR A 433 -0.14 -0.82 -11.04
C THR A 433 0.37 -2.16 -11.55
N ARG A 434 1.27 -2.12 -12.53
CA ARG A 434 1.92 -3.31 -13.09
C ARG A 434 3.43 -3.12 -13.07
N TYR A 435 4.14 -4.04 -12.46
CA TYR A 435 5.60 -4.10 -12.47
C TYR A 435 6.09 -4.80 -13.74
N ALA A 436 7.16 -4.29 -14.31
CA ALA A 436 7.85 -4.91 -15.44
C ALA A 436 8.56 -6.22 -15.00
N PRO A 437 8.88 -7.11 -15.94
CA PRO A 437 9.74 -8.24 -15.64
C PRO A 437 11.07 -7.80 -15.02
N SER A 438 11.47 -8.49 -13.95
CA SER A 438 12.65 -8.15 -13.14
C SER A 438 13.18 -9.42 -12.48
N LEU A 439 14.11 -9.27 -11.53
CA LEU A 439 14.59 -10.37 -10.68
C LEU A 439 13.46 -11.14 -9.97
N ILE A 440 12.36 -10.46 -9.64
CA ILE A 440 11.24 -10.97 -8.83
C ILE A 440 9.89 -10.98 -9.54
N THR A 441 9.87 -10.74 -10.83
CA THR A 441 8.66 -10.74 -11.68
C THR A 441 9.00 -11.31 -13.02
N SER A 442 8.33 -12.38 -13.43
CA SER A 442 8.64 -13.12 -14.65
C SER A 442 8.10 -12.47 -15.94
N HIS A 443 8.50 -13.02 -17.07
CA HIS A 443 7.99 -12.63 -18.40
C HIS A 443 6.63 -13.25 -18.77
N GLY A 444 6.06 -14.14 -17.94
CA GLY A 444 4.72 -14.68 -18.12
C GLY A 444 4.59 -15.74 -19.20
N LYS A 445 5.53 -16.67 -19.30
CA LYS A 445 5.50 -17.76 -20.28
C LYS A 445 4.21 -18.60 -20.24
N HIS A 446 3.63 -18.76 -19.05
CA HIS A 446 2.44 -19.57 -18.79
C HIS A 446 1.24 -18.73 -18.34
N GLN A 447 1.19 -17.45 -18.73
CA GLN A 447 0.09 -16.52 -18.40
C GLN A 447 -1.29 -17.03 -18.83
N ASP A 448 -1.35 -17.87 -19.88
CA ASP A 448 -2.57 -18.48 -20.43
C ASP A 448 -3.25 -19.47 -19.48
N LEU A 449 -2.53 -20.01 -18.49
CA LEU A 449 -3.12 -20.89 -17.46
C LEU A 449 -4.06 -20.17 -16.50
N ALA A 450 -3.89 -18.84 -16.28
CA ALA A 450 -4.74 -18.06 -15.39
C ALA A 450 -4.73 -16.58 -15.81
N THR A 451 -5.45 -16.24 -16.87
CA THR A 451 -5.42 -14.89 -17.46
C THR A 451 -6.01 -13.80 -16.58
N GLY A 452 -6.83 -14.15 -15.59
CA GLY A 452 -7.38 -13.23 -14.60
C GLY A 452 -6.40 -12.85 -13.47
N PHE A 453 -5.28 -13.58 -13.34
CA PHE A 453 -4.12 -13.19 -12.53
C PHE A 453 -3.02 -12.71 -13.47
N GLN A 454 -2.89 -11.39 -13.63
CA GLN A 454 -1.87 -10.84 -14.53
C GLN A 454 -0.53 -10.70 -13.80
N ILE A 455 0.53 -11.27 -14.37
CA ILE A 455 1.90 -11.15 -13.83
C ILE A 455 2.32 -9.68 -13.79
N GLY A 456 2.92 -9.29 -12.67
CA GLY A 456 3.30 -7.92 -12.34
C GLY A 456 2.17 -7.07 -11.76
N MET A 457 0.91 -7.53 -11.77
CA MET A 457 -0.22 -6.86 -11.13
C MET A 457 -0.54 -7.47 -9.77
N ARG A 458 -1.35 -6.75 -8.97
CA ARG A 458 -1.79 -7.26 -7.68
C ARG A 458 -2.51 -8.61 -7.80
N PHE A 459 -2.40 -9.45 -6.81
CA PHE A 459 -3.18 -10.67 -6.70
C PHE A 459 -4.65 -10.32 -6.47
N HIS A 460 -5.45 -10.41 -7.52
CA HIS A 460 -6.85 -10.03 -7.49
C HIS A 460 -7.66 -11.11 -6.75
N SER A 461 -8.05 -10.81 -5.51
CA SER A 461 -8.75 -11.74 -4.62
C SER A 461 -10.06 -12.28 -5.20
N ALA A 462 -10.45 -13.46 -4.74
CA ALA A 462 -11.76 -14.04 -4.98
C ALA A 462 -12.24 -14.77 -3.72
N PRO A 463 -13.56 -14.90 -3.52
CA PRO A 463 -14.11 -15.65 -2.39
C PRO A 463 -13.88 -17.16 -2.58
N VAL A 464 -13.55 -17.81 -1.47
CA VAL A 464 -13.32 -19.27 -1.38
C VAL A 464 -13.93 -19.79 -0.06
N ILE A 465 -14.05 -21.12 0.07
CA ILE A 465 -14.46 -21.79 1.29
C ILE A 465 -13.25 -22.55 1.84
N ARG A 466 -12.87 -22.30 3.10
CA ARG A 466 -11.85 -23.08 3.77
C ARG A 466 -12.38 -24.48 4.09
N LEU A 467 -11.65 -25.51 3.66
CA LEU A 467 -12.10 -26.91 3.77
C LEU A 467 -12.35 -27.32 5.22
N ALA A 468 -11.49 -26.92 6.13
CA ALA A 468 -11.51 -27.42 7.53
C ALA A 468 -12.77 -27.05 8.32
N ASP A 469 -13.35 -25.88 8.09
CA ASP A 469 -14.44 -25.35 8.92
C ASP A 469 -15.56 -24.67 8.11
N ALA A 470 -15.54 -24.82 6.79
CA ALA A 470 -16.50 -24.21 5.87
C ALA A 470 -16.56 -22.67 5.94
N LYS A 471 -15.51 -22.02 6.47
CA LYS A 471 -15.44 -20.58 6.54
C LYS A 471 -15.29 -19.98 5.14
N ARG A 472 -16.24 -19.10 4.79
CA ARG A 472 -16.13 -18.29 3.57
C ARG A 472 -15.21 -17.11 3.84
N GLU A 473 -14.22 -16.92 2.99
CA GLU A 473 -13.28 -15.80 3.06
C GLU A 473 -12.69 -15.46 1.69
N HIS A 474 -12.08 -14.31 1.55
CA HIS A 474 -11.34 -13.93 0.36
C HIS A 474 -9.93 -14.51 0.39
N LEU A 475 -9.49 -15.11 -0.71
CA LEU A 475 -8.20 -15.81 -0.78
C LEU A 475 -7.01 -14.87 -0.47
N ALA A 476 -7.03 -13.62 -0.92
CA ALA A 476 -5.98 -12.65 -0.64
C ALA A 476 -5.88 -12.26 0.85
N HIS A 477 -6.94 -12.49 1.67
CA HIS A 477 -6.88 -12.22 3.11
C HIS A 477 -5.91 -13.16 3.86
N THR A 478 -5.45 -14.21 3.18
CA THR A 478 -4.38 -15.09 3.69
C THR A 478 -2.98 -14.50 3.53
N ILE A 479 -2.81 -13.46 2.68
CA ILE A 479 -1.52 -12.80 2.44
C ILE A 479 -1.34 -11.69 3.48
N LYS A 480 -0.57 -11.97 4.53
CA LYS A 480 -0.29 -11.02 5.61
C LYS A 480 1.01 -10.26 5.35
N ALA A 481 1.19 -9.12 6.04
CA ALA A 481 2.40 -8.30 5.98
C ALA A 481 3.53 -8.93 6.83
N ASP A 482 3.86 -10.19 6.53
CA ASP A 482 4.77 -11.05 7.28
C ASP A 482 6.04 -11.43 6.50
N GLY A 483 6.24 -10.85 5.31
CA GLY A 483 7.40 -11.07 4.45
C GLY A 483 7.43 -12.40 3.71
N ARG A 484 6.41 -13.24 3.85
CA ARG A 484 6.36 -14.56 3.22
C ARG A 484 5.87 -14.48 1.79
N TRP A 485 6.47 -15.25 0.92
CA TRP A 485 5.91 -15.57 -0.39
C TRP A 485 4.69 -16.48 -0.24
N ARG A 486 3.74 -16.39 -1.18
CA ARG A 486 2.58 -17.29 -1.25
C ARG A 486 2.60 -18.08 -2.56
N LEU A 487 2.45 -19.41 -2.47
CA LEU A 487 2.20 -20.28 -3.61
C LEU A 487 0.76 -20.78 -3.50
N PHE A 488 -0.11 -20.31 -4.37
CA PHE A 488 -1.46 -20.84 -4.49
C PHE A 488 -1.46 -21.93 -5.58
N VAL A 489 -1.70 -23.18 -5.18
CA VAL A 489 -1.79 -24.32 -6.09
C VAL A 489 -3.25 -24.56 -6.39
N PHE A 490 -3.69 -24.14 -7.56
CA PHE A 490 -5.03 -24.37 -8.08
C PHE A 490 -5.08 -25.73 -8.75
N ALA A 491 -5.80 -26.66 -8.14
CA ALA A 491 -5.93 -28.04 -8.58
C ALA A 491 -6.67 -28.17 -9.91
N ASP A 492 -6.38 -29.21 -10.68
CA ASP A 492 -7.19 -29.55 -11.85
C ASP A 492 -8.59 -30.08 -11.44
N SER A 493 -9.48 -30.26 -12.42
CA SER A 493 -10.89 -30.61 -12.17
C SER A 493 -11.13 -32.01 -11.58
N HIS A 494 -10.15 -32.87 -11.59
CA HIS A 494 -10.24 -34.24 -11.07
C HIS A 494 -9.48 -34.45 -9.78
N ASP A 495 -8.56 -33.56 -9.48
CA ASP A 495 -7.68 -33.64 -8.31
C ASP A 495 -8.47 -33.42 -7.01
N VAL A 496 -8.44 -34.43 -6.16
CA VAL A 496 -9.05 -34.42 -4.81
C VAL A 496 -7.99 -34.57 -3.71
N GLY A 497 -6.70 -34.43 -4.06
CA GLY A 497 -5.57 -34.63 -3.18
C GLY A 497 -5.18 -36.09 -2.96
N ALA A 498 -5.78 -37.04 -3.70
CA ALA A 498 -5.51 -38.47 -3.58
C ALA A 498 -4.14 -38.85 -4.16
N GLU A 499 -3.62 -40.03 -3.78
CA GLU A 499 -2.39 -40.57 -4.35
C GLU A 499 -2.49 -40.69 -5.88
N GLY A 500 -1.57 -40.07 -6.60
CA GLY A 500 -1.55 -39.99 -8.07
C GLY A 500 -2.07 -38.68 -8.64
N ASP A 501 -2.73 -37.84 -7.85
CA ASP A 501 -3.19 -36.53 -8.26
C ASP A 501 -2.04 -35.49 -8.27
N GLY A 502 -2.24 -34.36 -8.95
CA GLY A 502 -1.25 -33.28 -9.09
C GLY A 502 -0.81 -32.68 -7.76
N LEU A 503 -1.78 -32.43 -6.85
CA LEU A 503 -1.48 -31.92 -5.50
C LEU A 503 -0.61 -32.90 -4.69
N ALA A 504 -0.91 -34.20 -4.75
CA ALA A 504 -0.14 -35.22 -4.05
C ALA A 504 1.28 -35.33 -4.62
N ALA A 505 1.44 -35.28 -5.94
CA ALA A 505 2.73 -35.32 -6.61
C ALA A 505 3.57 -34.07 -6.26
N PHE A 506 2.96 -32.88 -6.27
CA PHE A 506 3.60 -31.63 -5.85
C PHE A 506 4.03 -31.67 -4.38
N SER A 507 3.15 -32.11 -3.49
CA SER A 507 3.45 -32.28 -2.06
C SER A 507 4.63 -33.22 -1.84
N LYS A 508 4.63 -34.37 -2.53
CA LYS A 508 5.71 -35.35 -2.43
C LYS A 508 7.04 -34.78 -2.90
N HIS A 509 7.07 -34.09 -4.04
CA HIS A 509 8.30 -33.43 -4.52
C HIS A 509 8.82 -32.42 -3.50
N MET A 510 7.97 -31.53 -2.99
CA MET A 510 8.39 -30.49 -2.05
C MET A 510 8.93 -31.04 -0.73
N LEU A 511 8.37 -32.16 -0.23
CA LEU A 511 8.76 -32.73 1.05
C LEU A 511 9.91 -33.75 0.95
N ASP A 512 9.96 -34.56 -0.13
CA ASP A 512 10.88 -35.69 -0.23
C ASP A 512 12.18 -35.35 -0.99
N ASP A 513 12.15 -34.42 -1.95
CA ASP A 513 13.34 -34.04 -2.72
C ASP A 513 14.23 -33.08 -1.91
N PRO A 514 15.45 -33.46 -1.54
CA PRO A 514 16.39 -32.60 -0.82
C PRO A 514 16.72 -31.28 -1.54
N ASN A 515 16.56 -31.28 -2.87
CA ASN A 515 16.81 -30.10 -3.71
C ASN A 515 15.53 -29.28 -3.97
N SER A 516 14.41 -29.65 -3.36
CA SER A 516 13.20 -28.84 -3.47
C SER A 516 13.37 -27.48 -2.79
N LEU A 517 12.68 -26.49 -3.31
CA LEU A 517 12.67 -25.16 -2.72
C LEU A 517 12.30 -25.20 -1.23
N HIS A 518 11.30 -25.99 -0.86
CA HIS A 518 10.86 -26.16 0.52
C HIS A 518 12.01 -26.64 1.43
N ASN A 519 12.72 -27.70 1.04
CA ASN A 519 13.81 -28.26 1.85
C ASN A 519 15.08 -27.39 1.88
N GLN A 520 15.33 -26.64 0.80
CA GLN A 520 16.46 -25.70 0.73
C GLN A 520 16.28 -24.48 1.65
N LEU A 521 15.05 -23.97 1.77
CA LEU A 521 14.77 -22.73 2.51
C LEU A 521 14.45 -22.95 3.99
N ILE A 522 14.09 -24.19 4.40
CA ILE A 522 13.77 -24.49 5.79
C ILE A 522 15.04 -24.96 6.51
N THR A 523 15.48 -24.17 7.47
CA THR A 523 16.50 -24.58 8.41
C THR A 523 15.87 -25.55 9.42
N LYS A 524 16.56 -26.63 9.76
CA LYS A 524 16.08 -27.64 10.68
C LYS A 524 15.64 -27.04 12.02
N GLY A 525 14.35 -27.23 12.34
CA GLY A 525 13.73 -26.70 13.56
C GLY A 525 12.99 -25.38 13.40
N GLN A 526 13.00 -24.75 12.20
CA GLN A 526 12.18 -23.57 11.87
C GLN A 526 10.77 -23.96 11.44
N ASN A 527 9.88 -22.96 11.39
CA ASN A 527 8.50 -23.14 10.89
C ASN A 527 8.53 -23.49 9.39
N VAL A 528 7.73 -24.46 9.00
CA VAL A 528 7.64 -24.91 7.59
C VAL A 528 7.27 -23.79 6.60
N ASP A 529 6.59 -22.75 7.09
CA ASP A 529 6.14 -21.61 6.29
C ASP A 529 6.99 -20.35 6.56
N GLU A 530 8.22 -20.47 7.03
CA GLU A 530 9.06 -19.31 7.43
C GLU A 530 9.25 -18.31 6.28
N VAL A 531 9.50 -18.79 5.07
CA VAL A 531 9.78 -17.97 3.89
C VAL A 531 8.66 -18.07 2.85
N ILE A 532 8.10 -19.28 2.67
CA ILE A 532 7.09 -19.58 1.64
C ILE A 532 5.91 -20.31 2.26
N ASP A 533 4.72 -19.74 2.15
CA ASP A 533 3.46 -20.33 2.59
C ASP A 533 2.72 -20.90 1.36
N ILE A 534 2.56 -22.23 1.32
CA ILE A 534 1.96 -22.97 0.19
C ILE A 534 0.53 -23.35 0.55
N ARG A 535 -0.43 -23.04 -0.34
CA ARG A 535 -1.87 -23.26 -0.15
C ARG A 535 -2.49 -23.92 -1.35
N ALA A 536 -3.50 -24.78 -1.15
CA ALA A 536 -4.24 -25.44 -2.22
C ALA A 536 -5.64 -24.87 -2.37
N VAL A 537 -6.12 -24.83 -3.63
CA VAL A 537 -7.49 -24.46 -3.98
C VAL A 537 -8.07 -25.53 -4.90
N LEU A 538 -9.11 -26.23 -4.43
CA LEU A 538 -9.77 -27.33 -5.15
C LEU A 538 -11.08 -26.88 -5.82
N GLN A 539 -11.51 -27.64 -6.83
CA GLN A 539 -12.72 -27.33 -7.59
C GLN A 539 -13.97 -28.04 -7.06
N GLN A 540 -13.80 -29.06 -6.22
CA GLN A 540 -14.88 -29.88 -5.67
C GLN A 540 -15.65 -29.14 -4.57
N ASP A 541 -16.91 -29.54 -4.36
CA ASP A 541 -17.67 -29.12 -3.18
C ASP A 541 -16.94 -29.58 -1.92
N TYR A 542 -16.64 -28.64 -1.03
CA TYR A 542 -15.94 -28.91 0.23
C TYR A 542 -16.59 -29.99 1.09
N ARG A 543 -17.93 -30.24 0.91
CA ARG A 543 -18.66 -31.28 1.65
C ARG A 543 -18.31 -32.71 1.19
N THR A 544 -17.65 -32.83 0.05
CA THR A 544 -17.23 -34.14 -0.52
C THR A 544 -15.78 -34.48 -0.20
N LEU A 545 -15.08 -33.60 0.47
CA LEU A 545 -13.66 -33.73 0.81
C LEU A 545 -13.43 -33.72 2.32
N ASP A 546 -12.37 -34.39 2.74
CA ASP A 546 -11.93 -34.43 4.15
C ASP A 546 -10.49 -33.91 4.28
N CYS A 547 -10.24 -33.02 5.23
CA CYS A 547 -8.91 -32.49 5.50
C CYS A 547 -7.86 -33.57 5.77
N ILE A 548 -8.25 -34.69 6.42
CA ILE A 548 -7.32 -35.78 6.77
C ILE A 548 -6.76 -36.50 5.55
N ASN A 549 -7.44 -36.37 4.42
CA ASN A 549 -7.02 -36.99 3.15
C ASN A 549 -6.15 -36.06 2.29
N MET A 550 -5.95 -34.81 2.74
CA MET A 550 -5.14 -33.85 1.99
C MET A 550 -3.65 -34.17 2.14
N PRO A 551 -2.85 -33.94 1.07
CA PRO A 551 -1.40 -34.15 1.11
C PRO A 551 -0.72 -33.34 2.22
N GLN A 552 0.29 -33.93 2.85
CA GLN A 552 0.97 -33.43 4.06
C GLN A 552 1.46 -31.97 3.95
N LEU A 553 1.88 -31.52 2.77
CA LEU A 553 2.32 -30.14 2.52
C LEU A 553 1.21 -29.11 2.82
N PHE A 554 -0.04 -29.48 2.59
CA PHE A 554 -1.21 -28.62 2.76
C PHE A 554 -1.91 -28.77 4.12
N VAL A 555 -1.45 -29.71 4.93
CA VAL A 555 -1.88 -29.92 6.33
C VAL A 555 -0.66 -30.17 7.21
N PRO A 556 0.34 -29.26 7.22
CA PRO A 556 1.59 -29.47 7.90
C PRO A 556 1.45 -29.38 9.43
N ASN A 557 2.39 -29.98 10.13
CA ASN A 557 2.56 -29.73 11.54
C ASN A 557 3.34 -28.43 11.73
N THR A 558 2.88 -27.55 12.62
CA THR A 558 3.46 -26.23 12.84
C THR A 558 3.54 -25.85 14.33
N GLY A 559 4.40 -24.88 14.64
CA GLY A 559 4.61 -24.37 15.99
C GLY A 559 5.33 -25.35 16.94
N ALA A 560 5.64 -24.88 18.14
CA ALA A 560 6.39 -25.62 19.15
C ALA A 560 5.68 -26.91 19.63
N LEU A 561 4.34 -26.96 19.51
CA LEU A 561 3.54 -28.13 19.90
C LEU A 561 3.33 -29.11 18.74
N GLY A 562 3.79 -28.82 17.52
CA GLY A 562 3.59 -29.66 16.35
C GLY A 562 2.13 -29.88 16.00
N LEU A 563 1.28 -28.85 16.13
CA LEU A 563 -0.14 -28.94 15.83
C LEU A 563 -0.38 -28.90 14.32
N VAL A 564 -1.37 -29.62 13.83
CA VAL A 564 -1.71 -29.63 12.41
C VAL A 564 -2.35 -28.30 12.02
N ASP A 565 -1.83 -27.65 10.99
CA ASP A 565 -2.44 -26.48 10.37
C ASP A 565 -3.48 -26.90 9.33
N TYR A 566 -4.75 -26.72 9.65
CA TYR A 566 -5.88 -27.02 8.78
C TYR A 566 -6.33 -25.81 7.92
N GLU A 567 -5.67 -24.66 8.00
CA GLU A 567 -6.14 -23.43 7.33
C GLU A 567 -5.52 -23.19 5.94
N LYS A 568 -4.90 -24.20 5.32
CA LYS A 568 -4.15 -24.05 4.06
C LYS A 568 -4.90 -24.59 2.83
N VAL A 569 -6.05 -25.26 3.00
CA VAL A 569 -6.83 -25.85 1.91
C VAL A 569 -8.16 -25.14 1.75
N PHE A 570 -8.46 -24.76 0.52
CA PHE A 570 -9.68 -24.05 0.14
C PHE A 570 -10.39 -24.77 -1.00
N CYS A 571 -11.70 -24.55 -1.10
CA CYS A 571 -12.52 -24.98 -2.21
C CYS A 571 -13.15 -23.77 -2.89
N THR A 572 -13.44 -23.88 -4.18
CA THR A 572 -14.21 -22.87 -4.91
C THR A 572 -15.64 -22.77 -4.38
N ILE A 573 -16.31 -21.66 -4.69
CA ILE A 573 -17.73 -21.45 -4.44
C ILE A 573 -18.45 -21.58 -5.77
N GLU A 574 -19.44 -22.47 -5.88
CA GLU A 574 -20.19 -22.65 -7.11
C GLU A 574 -20.98 -21.36 -7.50
N GLY A 575 -21.09 -21.13 -8.80
CA GLY A 575 -21.84 -20.01 -9.36
C GLY A 575 -20.99 -18.76 -9.64
N SER A 576 -21.56 -17.58 -9.47
CA SER A 576 -20.88 -16.31 -9.80
C SER A 576 -19.60 -16.04 -9.00
N ASP A 577 -19.43 -16.71 -7.87
CA ASP A 577 -18.30 -16.54 -6.96
C ASP A 577 -17.19 -17.58 -7.17
N ASP A 578 -17.28 -18.39 -8.22
CA ASP A 578 -16.27 -19.39 -8.54
C ASP A 578 -14.95 -18.73 -8.93
N VAL A 579 -13.89 -18.98 -8.14
CA VAL A 579 -12.55 -18.39 -8.34
C VAL A 579 -11.93 -18.80 -9.67
N PHE A 580 -12.16 -20.02 -10.14
CA PHE A 580 -11.62 -20.50 -11.43
C PHE A 580 -12.22 -19.72 -12.59
N ASP A 581 -13.52 -19.42 -12.55
CA ASP A 581 -14.19 -18.63 -13.58
C ASP A 581 -13.82 -17.15 -13.46
N GLN A 582 -13.89 -16.58 -12.25
CA GLN A 582 -13.54 -15.18 -12.00
C GLN A 582 -12.10 -14.83 -12.38
N ARG A 583 -11.18 -15.77 -12.23
CA ARG A 583 -9.74 -15.56 -12.52
C ARG A 583 -9.31 -16.28 -13.80
N SER A 584 -10.28 -16.81 -14.56
CA SER A 584 -10.02 -17.49 -15.84
C SER A 584 -8.90 -18.53 -15.73
N ILE A 585 -8.97 -19.37 -14.69
CA ILE A 585 -7.99 -20.43 -14.43
C ILE A 585 -8.35 -21.64 -15.29
N ASN A 586 -7.37 -22.21 -15.94
CA ASN A 586 -7.55 -23.44 -16.74
C ASN A 586 -7.95 -24.60 -15.83
N ARG A 587 -9.22 -24.99 -15.86
CA ARG A 587 -9.80 -26.01 -14.98
C ARG A 587 -9.22 -27.39 -15.19
N GLN A 588 -8.75 -27.71 -16.40
CA GLN A 588 -8.22 -29.03 -16.74
C GLN A 588 -6.75 -29.18 -16.38
N ALA A 589 -6.01 -28.10 -16.44
CA ALA A 589 -4.57 -28.11 -16.16
C ALA A 589 -4.24 -27.71 -14.72
N GLY A 590 -5.08 -26.87 -14.12
CA GLY A 590 -4.70 -26.19 -12.90
C GLY A 590 -3.47 -25.29 -13.10
N CYS A 591 -2.98 -24.69 -12.03
CA CYS A 591 -1.72 -23.91 -12.08
C CYS A 591 -1.18 -23.60 -10.68
N ILE A 592 0.07 -23.19 -10.62
CA ILE A 592 0.69 -22.55 -9.45
C ILE A 592 0.76 -21.05 -9.71
N VAL A 593 0.21 -20.23 -8.80
CA VAL A 593 0.34 -18.78 -8.82
C VAL A 593 1.28 -18.36 -7.69
N ILE A 594 2.43 -17.83 -8.06
CA ILE A 594 3.43 -17.33 -7.12
C ILE A 594 3.16 -15.86 -6.84
N VAL A 595 2.95 -15.52 -5.58
CA VAL A 595 2.59 -14.16 -5.13
C VAL A 595 3.65 -13.64 -4.17
N ARG A 596 4.10 -12.43 -4.43
CA ARG A 596 5.09 -11.70 -3.62
C ARG A 596 4.50 -11.28 -2.27
N PRO A 597 5.35 -11.02 -1.25
CA PRO A 597 4.90 -10.55 0.06
C PRO A 597 4.11 -9.23 0.03
N ASP A 598 4.34 -8.39 -0.99
CA ASP A 598 3.58 -7.15 -1.24
C ASP A 598 2.31 -7.36 -2.10
N GLN A 599 1.85 -8.62 -2.20
CA GLN A 599 0.60 -9.02 -2.87
C GLN A 599 0.60 -8.86 -4.40
N TYR A 600 1.74 -8.90 -5.08
CA TYR A 600 1.82 -8.88 -6.54
C TYR A 600 2.09 -10.27 -7.09
N VAL A 601 1.45 -10.61 -8.22
CA VAL A 601 1.68 -11.87 -8.93
C VAL A 601 3.06 -11.83 -9.59
N ALA A 602 3.91 -12.75 -9.20
CA ALA A 602 5.28 -12.85 -9.69
C ALA A 602 5.44 -13.79 -10.86
N GLU A 603 4.77 -14.96 -10.79
CA GLU A 603 4.89 -16.02 -11.80
C GLU A 603 3.63 -16.90 -11.81
N ILE A 604 3.33 -17.51 -12.96
CA ILE A 604 2.32 -18.55 -13.12
C ILE A 604 2.98 -19.76 -13.79
N LEU A 605 2.81 -20.94 -13.20
CA LEU A 605 3.43 -22.18 -13.65
C LEU A 605 2.43 -23.33 -13.71
N PRO A 606 2.65 -24.36 -14.58
CA PRO A 606 1.94 -25.63 -14.48
C PRO A 606 2.18 -26.33 -13.12
N ILE A 607 1.23 -27.14 -12.66
CA ILE A 607 1.34 -27.85 -11.37
C ILE A 607 2.57 -28.76 -11.32
N ASP A 608 2.95 -29.37 -12.42
CA ASP A 608 4.08 -30.28 -12.54
C ASP A 608 5.43 -29.61 -12.85
N ALA A 609 5.46 -28.27 -12.89
CA ALA A 609 6.66 -27.51 -13.22
C ALA A 609 7.60 -27.30 -12.00
N TYR A 610 7.86 -28.33 -11.22
CA TYR A 610 8.62 -28.28 -9.97
C TYR A 610 10.01 -27.63 -10.11
N LEU A 611 10.75 -28.00 -11.16
CA LEU A 611 12.08 -27.41 -11.43
C LEU A 611 12.00 -25.92 -11.77
N GLN A 612 10.90 -25.48 -12.38
CA GLN A 612 10.71 -24.04 -12.69
C GLN A 612 10.37 -23.25 -11.43
N VAL A 613 9.64 -23.84 -10.48
CA VAL A 613 9.41 -23.25 -9.15
C VAL A 613 10.76 -23.03 -8.46
N ASN A 614 11.61 -24.05 -8.38
CA ASN A 614 12.95 -23.95 -7.79
C ASN A 614 13.79 -22.87 -8.49
N ALA A 615 13.88 -22.91 -9.82
CA ALA A 615 14.68 -21.98 -10.61
C ALA A 615 14.23 -20.51 -10.46
N PHE A 616 12.92 -20.26 -10.30
CA PHE A 616 12.42 -18.92 -10.05
C PHE A 616 12.99 -18.35 -8.74
N PHE A 617 12.99 -19.13 -7.68
CA PHE A 617 13.46 -18.68 -6.36
C PHE A 617 14.99 -18.70 -6.22
N GLU A 618 15.69 -19.63 -6.87
CA GLU A 618 17.16 -19.69 -6.88
C GLU A 618 17.80 -18.40 -7.41
N ALA A 619 17.10 -17.67 -8.27
CA ALA A 619 17.59 -16.42 -8.85
C ALA A 619 17.82 -15.32 -7.78
N PHE A 620 17.12 -15.36 -6.65
CA PHE A 620 17.14 -14.27 -5.66
C PHE A 620 16.94 -14.70 -4.20
N LEU A 621 16.66 -15.96 -3.91
CA LEU A 621 16.68 -16.46 -2.52
C LEU A 621 17.98 -17.20 -2.24
N SER A 622 18.47 -17.03 -1.01
CA SER A 622 19.60 -17.77 -0.48
C SER A 622 19.07 -18.91 0.38
N GLY A 623 19.55 -20.12 0.15
CA GLY A 623 19.24 -21.30 0.97
C GLY A 623 20.07 -21.37 2.24
#